data_6630614f7f73328e0075e1b14dc46817
#
_entry.id   6630614f7f73328e0075e1b14dc46817
#
_cell.length_a   1.000
_cell.length_b   1.000
_cell.length_c   1.000
_cell.angle_alpha   90.00
_cell.angle_beta   90.00
_cell.angle_gamma   90.00
#
_symmetry.space_group_name_H-M   'P 1'
#
loop_
_entity.id
_entity.type
_entity.pdbx_description
1 polymer ?
#
loop_
_entity_poly.entity_id
_entity_poly.type
_entity_poly.pdbx_seq_one_letter_code
_entity_poly.pdbx_strand_id
1 'polypeptide(L)'
;MAPTFCNRCGDTLEEGCDPMDELAELDALSERLRLKRYDLKRKINRLYSPIIRKLPLDVTSTIFEFCLPGFMDHQLLPYTEEDLSIPLSLGAICSYWRDIAWSTPSLWSSLVIRVPSKHKSHITTGIAQEWLARSGQLPLSIRIYSKSYKKPVAALANIINQYSTRWSDLDLYIPDSYYQCFRATDTHAPILKSIQFHCSVNVKMSLNFQLFCPRLERASLSCFPMDGANIHWDNLTHLTLQFMSVLDSLLILRKTPRLVFCKVSFSRSRIREPFIGEPVLTSLRSLQLLITNYGEDFLNNLIAPHLEEFSLPNYFNPSMEVIAPFLRRSACALRSFSVIFSNFPPYFESFVILLQSMPSLNTLSIISTTQTTNCFLEDYDPQNVLQLVAKVLSSQSTSLQQGFLPNLKILEYTGKLYLNPGNYDDLYPLPPADKAVHGPLRLLKLDLHSTTRLPKNMISYFSSLVERGVTVNVLSKSEDILQSSIDYYRFKDDSLSHDWTDNMDCSLFP
;
A
#
# COMPACT_ATOMS: atom_id res chain seq x y z
N MET A 1 -70.62 37.98 -24.14
CA MET A 1 -70.11 36.93 -23.24
C MET A 1 -69.55 37.62 -22.03
N ALA A 2 -69.90 37.16 -20.82
CA ALA A 2 -69.40 37.76 -19.58
C ALA A 2 -67.94 37.36 -19.38
N PRO A 3 -67.06 38.27 -18.90
CA PRO A 3 -65.66 37.97 -18.68
C PRO A 3 -65.54 36.89 -17.61
N THR A 4 -64.77 35.87 -17.88
CA THR A 4 -64.45 34.77 -16.94
C THR A 4 -63.36 35.28 -15.98
N PHE A 5 -63.68 35.35 -14.69
CA PHE A 5 -62.77 35.72 -13.64
C PHE A 5 -62.14 34.50 -12.95
N CYS A 6 -60.89 34.54 -12.62
CA CYS A 6 -60.28 33.53 -11.79
C CYS A 6 -60.85 33.67 -10.33
N ASN A 7 -61.48 32.62 -9.79
CA ASN A 7 -62.07 32.62 -8.44
C ASN A 7 -61.03 32.71 -7.33
N ARG A 8 -59.71 32.66 -7.60
CA ARG A 8 -58.65 32.63 -6.59
C ARG A 8 -57.80 33.91 -6.56
N CYS A 9 -57.55 34.56 -7.65
CA CYS A 9 -56.75 35.81 -7.75
C CYS A 9 -57.56 37.00 -8.22
N GLY A 10 -58.78 36.85 -8.74
CA GLY A 10 -59.61 37.97 -9.22
C GLY A 10 -59.22 38.53 -10.59
N ASP A 11 -58.26 37.98 -11.25
CA ASP A 11 -57.78 38.45 -12.57
C ASP A 11 -58.77 38.13 -13.68
N THR A 12 -59.05 39.05 -14.56
CA THR A 12 -59.85 38.87 -15.78
C THR A 12 -59.00 38.19 -16.85
N LEU A 13 -59.48 37.04 -17.38
CA LEU A 13 -58.94 36.43 -18.58
C LEU A 13 -59.33 37.34 -19.76
N GLU A 14 -58.39 38.11 -20.32
CA GLU A 14 -58.60 38.81 -21.57
C GLU A 14 -58.85 37.85 -22.70
N GLU A 15 -59.94 38.06 -23.47
CA GLU A 15 -60.30 37.22 -24.64
C GLU A 15 -59.17 37.31 -25.68
N GLY A 16 -58.33 36.25 -25.73
CA GLY A 16 -57.34 36.12 -26.80
C GLY A 16 -56.00 35.50 -26.43
N CYS A 17 -55.65 35.36 -25.13
CA CYS A 17 -54.39 34.73 -24.74
C CYS A 17 -54.65 33.77 -23.59
N ASP A 18 -54.53 32.48 -23.84
CA ASP A 18 -54.52 31.47 -22.79
C ASP A 18 -53.16 31.54 -22.07
N PRO A 19 -53.10 31.78 -20.74
CA PRO A 19 -51.86 31.79 -19.99
C PRO A 19 -51.02 30.52 -20.17
N MET A 20 -51.64 29.39 -20.51
CA MET A 20 -50.98 28.14 -20.82
C MET A 20 -50.25 28.19 -22.18
N ASP A 21 -50.85 28.87 -23.20
CA ASP A 21 -50.21 29.07 -24.47
C ASP A 21 -49.03 30.04 -24.36
N GLU A 22 -49.17 31.11 -23.58
CA GLU A 22 -48.08 32.05 -23.29
C GLU A 22 -46.92 31.39 -22.57
N LEU A 23 -47.21 30.53 -21.59
CA LEU A 23 -46.22 29.72 -20.91
C LEU A 23 -45.49 28.76 -21.83
N ALA A 24 -46.22 28.10 -22.74
CA ALA A 24 -45.65 27.22 -23.77
C ALA A 24 -44.74 27.97 -24.75
N GLU A 25 -45.10 29.19 -25.13
CA GLU A 25 -44.26 30.05 -25.98
C GLU A 25 -42.98 30.48 -25.26
N LEU A 26 -43.08 30.85 -23.96
CA LEU A 26 -41.93 31.20 -23.13
C LEU A 26 -40.99 30.01 -22.97
N ASP A 27 -41.51 28.82 -22.74
CA ASP A 27 -40.71 27.59 -22.64
C ASP A 27 -39.99 27.27 -23.93
N ALA A 28 -40.70 27.42 -25.09
CA ALA A 28 -40.10 27.24 -26.40
C ALA A 28 -39.02 28.29 -26.72
N LEU A 29 -39.22 29.54 -26.30
CA LEU A 29 -38.20 30.61 -26.45
C LEU A 29 -36.99 30.34 -25.56
N SER A 30 -37.22 29.93 -24.32
CA SER A 30 -36.17 29.56 -23.39
C SER A 30 -35.30 28.46 -23.95
N GLU A 31 -35.89 27.40 -24.51
CA GLU A 31 -35.16 26.30 -25.13
C GLU A 31 -34.37 26.75 -26.36
N ARG A 32 -34.93 27.61 -27.22
CA ARG A 32 -34.19 28.20 -28.36
C ARG A 32 -33.00 29.03 -27.90
N LEU A 33 -33.16 29.83 -26.87
CA LEU A 33 -32.06 30.63 -26.31
C LEU A 33 -30.99 29.73 -25.69
N ARG A 34 -31.38 28.65 -25.02
CA ARG A 34 -30.47 27.64 -24.47
C ARG A 34 -29.64 27.00 -25.59
N LEU A 35 -30.24 26.57 -26.67
CA LEU A 35 -29.55 25.99 -27.81
C LEU A 35 -28.62 26.99 -28.51
N LYS A 36 -29.06 28.23 -28.70
CA LYS A 36 -28.22 29.30 -29.26
C LYS A 36 -27.04 29.65 -28.42
N ARG A 37 -27.21 29.70 -27.08
CA ARG A 37 -26.12 29.86 -26.13
C ARG A 37 -25.11 28.72 -26.21
N TYR A 38 -25.59 27.51 -26.36
CA TYR A 38 -24.74 26.33 -26.51
C TYR A 38 -23.88 26.41 -27.78
N ASP A 39 -24.48 26.75 -28.90
CA ASP A 39 -23.77 26.92 -30.19
C ASP A 39 -22.73 28.06 -30.14
N LEU A 40 -23.05 29.17 -29.50
CA LEU A 40 -22.10 30.26 -29.32
C LEU A 40 -20.91 29.82 -28.43
N LYS A 41 -21.15 29.14 -27.35
CA LYS A 41 -20.07 28.57 -26.49
C LYS A 41 -19.19 27.61 -27.28
N ARG A 42 -19.79 26.75 -28.12
CA ARG A 42 -19.06 25.84 -29.00
C ARG A 42 -18.17 26.58 -30.01
N LYS A 43 -18.65 27.65 -30.60
CA LYS A 43 -17.88 28.52 -31.50
C LYS A 43 -16.73 29.23 -30.75
N ILE A 44 -17.00 29.77 -29.57
CA ILE A 44 -15.98 30.43 -28.72
C ILE A 44 -14.86 29.42 -28.38
N ASN A 45 -15.19 28.22 -27.91
CA ASN A 45 -14.18 27.20 -27.59
C ASN A 45 -13.33 26.85 -28.82
N ARG A 46 -13.91 26.72 -30.01
CA ARG A 46 -13.16 26.43 -31.25
C ARG A 46 -12.23 27.55 -31.65
N LEU A 47 -12.65 28.80 -31.46
CA LEU A 47 -11.91 29.97 -31.95
C LEU A 47 -10.83 30.45 -30.97
N TYR A 48 -11.07 30.35 -29.68
CA TYR A 48 -10.25 30.98 -28.65
C TYR A 48 -9.49 30.00 -27.73
N SER A 49 -9.83 28.71 -27.68
CA SER A 49 -9.11 27.77 -26.84
C SER A 49 -7.71 27.47 -27.41
N PRO A 50 -6.64 27.80 -26.70
CA PRO A 50 -5.28 27.49 -27.15
C PRO A 50 -5.05 25.98 -27.32
N ILE A 51 -5.63 25.16 -26.44
CA ILE A 51 -5.53 23.71 -26.48
C ILE A 51 -6.13 23.15 -27.77
N ILE A 52 -7.34 23.59 -28.11
CA ILE A 52 -8.03 23.12 -29.33
C ILE A 52 -7.31 23.52 -30.62
N ARG A 53 -6.67 24.69 -30.62
CA ARG A 53 -6.04 25.26 -31.82
C ARG A 53 -4.61 24.83 -32.05
N LYS A 54 -3.86 24.56 -30.98
CA LYS A 54 -2.41 24.39 -31.02
C LYS A 54 -1.95 22.96 -30.79
N LEU A 55 -2.73 22.15 -30.07
CA LEU A 55 -2.36 20.77 -29.81
C LEU A 55 -2.92 19.81 -30.84
N PRO A 56 -2.07 18.96 -31.44
CA PRO A 56 -2.49 17.82 -32.23
C PRO A 56 -3.40 16.87 -31.46
N LEU A 57 -4.20 16.08 -32.16
CA LEU A 57 -5.15 15.15 -31.58
C LEU A 57 -4.45 14.09 -30.69
N ASP A 58 -3.34 13.53 -31.16
CA ASP A 58 -2.52 12.53 -30.50
C ASP A 58 -1.90 13.07 -29.19
N VAL A 59 -1.42 14.31 -29.20
CA VAL A 59 -0.91 14.96 -27.99
C VAL A 59 -2.01 15.18 -26.97
N THR A 60 -3.19 15.62 -27.42
CA THR A 60 -4.33 15.82 -26.51
C THR A 60 -4.83 14.48 -25.93
N SER A 61 -4.87 13.42 -26.72
CA SER A 61 -5.20 12.06 -26.25
C SER A 61 -4.21 11.58 -25.20
N THR A 62 -2.91 11.78 -25.42
CA THR A 62 -1.86 11.43 -24.47
C THR A 62 -1.99 12.21 -23.16
N ILE A 63 -2.28 13.52 -23.22
CA ILE A 63 -2.57 14.33 -22.02
C ILE A 63 -3.76 13.74 -21.25
N PHE A 64 -4.81 13.31 -21.94
CA PHE A 64 -5.97 12.69 -21.30
C PHE A 64 -5.62 11.36 -20.61
N GLU A 65 -4.75 10.56 -21.22
CA GLU A 65 -4.25 9.32 -20.62
C GLU A 65 -3.49 9.57 -19.32
N PHE A 66 -2.68 10.62 -19.25
CA PHE A 66 -1.99 11.02 -18.01
C PHE A 66 -2.94 11.51 -16.90
N CYS A 67 -4.17 11.86 -17.21
CA CYS A 67 -5.18 12.19 -16.21
C CYS A 67 -5.76 10.94 -15.52
N LEU A 68 -5.55 9.73 -16.08
CA LEU A 68 -6.07 8.51 -15.48
C LEU A 68 -5.25 8.11 -14.26
N PRO A 69 -5.88 7.70 -13.15
CA PRO A 69 -5.17 7.14 -12.02
C PRO A 69 -4.54 5.80 -12.41
N GLY A 70 -3.33 5.54 -11.88
CA GLY A 70 -2.68 4.25 -12.07
C GLY A 70 -3.51 3.11 -11.49
N PHE A 71 -3.84 2.10 -12.27
CA PHE A 71 -4.71 0.97 -11.84
C PHE A 71 -4.10 0.18 -10.66
N MET A 72 -2.77 0.17 -10.55
CA MET A 72 -2.03 -0.61 -9.55
C MET A 72 -1.68 0.15 -8.26
N ASP A 73 -1.78 1.48 -8.24
CA ASP A 73 -1.29 2.29 -7.11
C ASP A 73 -2.15 2.21 -5.83
N HIS A 74 -3.24 1.47 -5.85
CA HIS A 74 -4.22 1.48 -4.77
C HIS A 74 -4.35 0.15 -4.04
N GLN A 75 -3.33 -0.19 -3.26
CA GLN A 75 -3.41 -1.41 -2.44
C GLN A 75 -4.46 -1.35 -1.32
N LEU A 76 -5.00 -0.20 -0.92
CA LEU A 76 -5.88 -0.11 0.26
C LEU A 76 -6.91 1.05 0.29
N LEU A 77 -6.94 1.96 -0.65
CA LEU A 77 -7.92 3.06 -0.60
C LEU A 77 -8.98 2.94 -1.70
N PRO A 78 -10.25 3.15 -1.36
CA PRO A 78 -11.27 3.24 -2.40
C PRO A 78 -10.96 4.46 -3.28
N TYR A 79 -10.89 4.25 -4.61
CA TYR A 79 -10.94 5.36 -5.56
C TYR A 79 -12.06 6.32 -5.17
N THR A 80 -11.81 7.60 -5.23
CA THR A 80 -12.88 8.59 -5.10
C THR A 80 -13.85 8.43 -6.27
N GLU A 81 -15.11 8.83 -6.10
CA GLU A 81 -16.07 8.79 -7.22
C GLU A 81 -15.61 9.66 -8.40
N GLU A 82 -14.80 10.67 -8.12
CA GLU A 82 -14.18 11.58 -9.09
C GLU A 82 -13.17 10.85 -9.99
N ASP A 83 -12.35 9.96 -9.45
CA ASP A 83 -11.35 9.20 -10.21
C ASP A 83 -12.00 8.26 -11.25
N LEU A 84 -13.19 7.76 -10.95
CA LEU A 84 -13.93 6.84 -11.82
C LEU A 84 -14.61 7.53 -13.01
N SER A 85 -14.74 8.83 -12.96
CA SER A 85 -15.48 9.62 -13.95
C SER A 85 -14.57 10.43 -14.89
N ILE A 86 -13.25 10.28 -14.80
CA ILE A 86 -12.31 11.11 -15.58
C ILE A 86 -12.62 11.15 -17.07
N PRO A 87 -12.82 10.04 -17.80
CA PRO A 87 -13.17 10.13 -19.23
C PRO A 87 -14.47 10.88 -19.48
N LEU A 88 -15.47 10.72 -18.59
CA LEU A 88 -16.74 11.43 -18.67
C LEU A 88 -16.57 12.90 -18.35
N SER A 89 -15.77 13.24 -17.35
CA SER A 89 -15.45 14.61 -16.95
C SER A 89 -14.73 15.37 -18.06
N LEU A 90 -13.73 14.74 -18.70
CA LEU A 90 -13.06 15.28 -19.86
C LEU A 90 -14.07 15.54 -21.02
N GLY A 91 -14.96 14.60 -21.28
CA GLY A 91 -16.00 14.75 -22.29
C GLY A 91 -17.10 15.76 -21.93
N ALA A 92 -17.20 16.18 -20.66
CA ALA A 92 -18.16 17.20 -20.22
C ALA A 92 -17.65 18.63 -20.46
N ILE A 93 -16.35 18.84 -20.65
CA ILE A 93 -15.74 20.16 -20.79
C ILE A 93 -16.23 20.86 -22.08
N CYS A 94 -16.11 20.21 -23.24
CA CYS A 94 -16.63 20.72 -24.49
C CYS A 94 -16.84 19.58 -25.49
N SER A 95 -17.55 19.87 -26.61
CA SER A 95 -17.80 18.86 -27.66
C SER A 95 -16.52 18.31 -28.26
N TYR A 96 -15.51 19.14 -28.50
CA TYR A 96 -14.24 18.72 -29.09
C TYR A 96 -13.49 17.75 -28.16
N TRP A 97 -13.42 18.05 -26.88
CA TRP A 97 -12.81 17.14 -25.87
C TRP A 97 -13.60 15.84 -25.73
N ARG A 98 -14.93 15.92 -25.86
CA ARG A 98 -15.79 14.74 -25.91
C ARG A 98 -15.48 13.87 -27.10
N ASP A 99 -15.35 14.45 -28.28
CA ASP A 99 -15.05 13.71 -29.51
C ASP A 99 -13.68 12.99 -29.36
N ILE A 100 -12.66 13.65 -28.78
CA ILE A 100 -11.37 13.05 -28.50
C ILE A 100 -11.51 11.95 -27.45
N ALA A 101 -12.13 12.23 -26.30
CA ALA A 101 -12.24 11.26 -25.22
C ALA A 101 -13.00 9.99 -25.67
N TRP A 102 -14.07 10.15 -26.48
CA TRP A 102 -14.86 9.02 -27.01
C TRP A 102 -14.10 8.22 -28.07
N SER A 103 -13.22 8.85 -28.82
CA SER A 103 -12.41 8.20 -29.87
C SER A 103 -11.05 7.67 -29.37
N THR A 104 -10.72 7.84 -28.08
CA THR A 104 -9.46 7.37 -27.49
C THR A 104 -9.71 6.09 -26.66
N PRO A 105 -9.51 4.88 -27.23
CA PRO A 105 -9.88 3.62 -26.55
C PRO A 105 -9.13 3.37 -25.23
N SER A 106 -7.92 3.88 -25.07
CA SER A 106 -7.10 3.73 -23.87
C SER A 106 -7.76 4.33 -22.62
N LEU A 107 -8.53 5.41 -22.77
CA LEU A 107 -9.30 5.99 -21.67
C LEU A 107 -10.39 5.06 -21.13
N TRP A 108 -10.84 4.10 -21.92
CA TRP A 108 -11.94 3.18 -21.62
C TRP A 108 -11.46 1.76 -21.32
N SER A 109 -10.14 1.51 -21.36
CA SER A 109 -9.55 0.20 -21.09
C SER A 109 -9.54 -0.18 -19.61
N SER A 110 -9.69 0.78 -18.71
CA SER A 110 -9.82 0.58 -17.27
C SER A 110 -11.25 0.86 -16.81
N LEU A 111 -11.94 -0.16 -16.32
CA LEU A 111 -13.33 -0.08 -15.87
C LEU A 111 -13.41 -0.33 -14.37
N VAL A 112 -13.85 0.68 -13.61
CA VAL A 112 -14.10 0.53 -12.17
C VAL A 112 -15.58 0.78 -11.90
N ILE A 113 -16.26 -0.19 -11.29
CA ILE A 113 -17.69 -0.11 -11.01
C ILE A 113 -17.95 -0.32 -9.52
N ARG A 114 -18.63 0.63 -8.91
CA ARG A 114 -19.29 0.46 -7.61
C ARG A 114 -20.75 0.15 -7.83
N VAL A 115 -21.15 -1.07 -7.46
CA VAL A 115 -22.55 -1.49 -7.57
C VAL A 115 -23.36 -0.86 -6.44
N PRO A 116 -24.32 0.03 -6.71
CA PRO A 116 -25.09 0.71 -5.69
C PRO A 116 -26.01 -0.29 -4.98
N SER A 117 -26.26 -0.07 -3.69
CA SER A 117 -27.17 -0.91 -2.88
C SER A 117 -28.65 -0.71 -3.22
N LYS A 118 -29.03 0.37 -3.91
CA LYS A 118 -30.42 0.72 -4.25
C LYS A 118 -30.65 0.78 -5.78
N HIS A 119 -31.78 0.30 -6.21
CA HIS A 119 -32.58 0.33 -7.48
C HIS A 119 -32.03 0.88 -8.82
N LYS A 120 -30.75 1.18 -8.99
CA LYS A 120 -30.17 1.73 -10.24
C LYS A 120 -29.35 0.72 -11.06
N SER A 121 -29.71 -0.55 -11.00
CA SER A 121 -28.89 -1.64 -11.60
C SER A 121 -28.80 -1.56 -13.14
N HIS A 122 -29.86 -1.15 -13.82
CA HIS A 122 -29.89 -1.01 -15.29
C HIS A 122 -28.98 0.13 -15.78
N ILE A 123 -28.80 1.19 -14.97
CA ILE A 123 -27.85 2.28 -15.30
C ILE A 123 -26.44 1.75 -15.23
N THR A 124 -26.09 0.97 -14.20
CA THR A 124 -24.75 0.40 -14.04
C THR A 124 -24.38 -0.54 -15.17
N THR A 125 -25.28 -1.41 -15.60
CA THR A 125 -25.06 -2.33 -16.73
C THR A 125 -24.93 -1.59 -18.06
N GLY A 126 -25.77 -0.57 -18.30
CA GLY A 126 -25.70 0.26 -19.50
C GLY A 126 -24.37 1.03 -19.60
N ILE A 127 -23.92 1.62 -18.48
CA ILE A 127 -22.60 2.30 -18.41
C ILE A 127 -21.48 1.31 -18.71
N ALA A 128 -21.50 0.13 -18.11
CA ALA A 128 -20.46 -0.89 -18.34
C ALA A 128 -20.39 -1.30 -19.82
N GLN A 129 -21.54 -1.53 -20.44
CA GLN A 129 -21.62 -1.94 -21.85
C GLN A 129 -21.05 -0.86 -22.77
N GLU A 130 -21.45 0.40 -22.59
CA GLU A 130 -20.95 1.53 -23.37
C GLU A 130 -19.44 1.76 -23.15
N TRP A 131 -18.96 1.61 -21.92
CA TRP A 131 -17.56 1.74 -21.57
C TRP A 131 -16.69 0.70 -22.28
N LEU A 132 -17.09 -0.57 -22.17
CA LEU A 132 -16.38 -1.69 -22.78
C LEU A 132 -16.43 -1.62 -24.32
N ALA A 133 -17.52 -1.12 -24.90
CA ALA A 133 -17.60 -0.90 -26.35
C ALA A 133 -16.57 0.13 -26.83
N ARG A 134 -16.36 1.22 -26.06
CA ARG A 134 -15.37 2.26 -26.41
C ARG A 134 -13.93 1.83 -26.23
N SER A 135 -13.65 0.82 -25.42
CA SER A 135 -12.28 0.32 -25.19
C SER A 135 -11.65 -0.38 -26.42
N GLY A 136 -12.37 -0.52 -27.53
CA GLY A 136 -11.91 -1.14 -28.77
C GLY A 136 -11.47 -2.59 -28.56
N GLN A 137 -10.23 -2.91 -28.93
CA GLN A 137 -9.61 -4.24 -28.75
C GLN A 137 -8.50 -4.25 -27.70
N LEU A 138 -8.37 -3.17 -26.91
CA LEU A 138 -7.30 -3.09 -25.89
C LEU A 138 -7.52 -4.10 -24.76
N PRO A 139 -6.44 -4.53 -24.09
CA PRO A 139 -6.52 -5.26 -22.85
C PRO A 139 -7.35 -4.50 -21.81
N LEU A 140 -8.08 -5.22 -20.97
CA LEU A 140 -9.02 -4.63 -20.02
C LEU A 140 -8.55 -4.85 -18.59
N SER A 141 -8.53 -3.78 -17.79
CA SER A 141 -8.38 -3.79 -16.36
C SER A 141 -9.73 -3.51 -15.69
N ILE A 142 -10.31 -4.49 -15.01
CA ILE A 142 -11.68 -4.45 -14.52
C ILE A 142 -11.68 -4.56 -12.99
N ARG A 143 -12.32 -3.61 -12.31
CA ARG A 143 -12.55 -3.63 -10.86
C ARG A 143 -14.02 -3.48 -10.54
N ILE A 144 -14.55 -4.40 -9.74
CA ILE A 144 -15.94 -4.38 -9.30
C ILE A 144 -16.00 -4.40 -7.79
N TYR A 145 -16.67 -3.40 -7.24
CA TYR A 145 -16.91 -3.30 -5.81
C TYR A 145 -18.41 -3.36 -5.51
N SER A 146 -18.83 -4.36 -4.74
CA SER A 146 -20.22 -4.51 -4.28
C SER A 146 -20.28 -5.15 -2.90
N LYS A 147 -20.96 -4.48 -1.95
CA LYS A 147 -21.31 -5.07 -0.65
C LYS A 147 -22.71 -5.71 -0.66
N SER A 148 -23.43 -5.61 -1.76
CA SER A 148 -24.84 -6.00 -1.83
C SER A 148 -25.03 -7.41 -2.38
N TYR A 149 -25.83 -8.23 -1.69
CA TYR A 149 -26.26 -9.56 -2.14
C TYR A 149 -27.40 -9.50 -3.16
N LYS A 150 -27.61 -8.37 -3.85
CA LYS A 150 -28.70 -8.19 -4.82
C LYS A 150 -28.27 -8.43 -6.26
N LYS A 151 -29.22 -8.82 -7.11
CA LYS A 151 -29.11 -9.27 -8.51
C LYS A 151 -28.24 -8.46 -9.52
N PRO A 152 -27.88 -7.16 -9.32
CA PRO A 152 -27.15 -6.41 -10.32
C PRO A 152 -25.78 -6.99 -10.69
N VAL A 153 -25.11 -7.68 -9.75
CA VAL A 153 -23.77 -8.23 -9.98
C VAL A 153 -23.77 -9.33 -11.05
N ALA A 154 -24.79 -10.20 -11.07
CA ALA A 154 -24.89 -11.26 -12.08
C ALA A 154 -25.11 -10.70 -13.50
N ALA A 155 -25.96 -9.69 -13.65
CA ALA A 155 -26.18 -9.04 -14.96
C ALA A 155 -24.90 -8.33 -15.44
N LEU A 156 -24.16 -7.68 -14.54
CA LEU A 156 -22.88 -7.05 -14.84
C LEU A 156 -21.83 -8.11 -15.25
N ALA A 157 -21.75 -9.23 -14.52
CA ALA A 157 -20.87 -10.33 -14.85
C ALA A 157 -21.11 -10.88 -16.26
N ASN A 158 -22.37 -11.02 -16.67
CA ASN A 158 -22.72 -11.47 -18.03
C ASN A 158 -22.19 -10.53 -19.13
N ILE A 159 -22.21 -9.22 -18.89
CA ILE A 159 -21.65 -8.26 -19.84
C ILE A 159 -20.12 -8.39 -19.88
N ILE A 160 -19.49 -8.42 -18.71
CA ILE A 160 -18.03 -8.47 -18.59
C ILE A 160 -17.45 -9.76 -19.15
N ASN A 161 -18.14 -10.89 -18.95
CA ASN A 161 -17.70 -12.20 -19.46
C ASN A 161 -17.57 -12.23 -20.99
N GLN A 162 -18.35 -11.44 -21.73
CA GLN A 162 -18.23 -11.35 -23.20
C GLN A 162 -16.87 -10.83 -23.66
N TYR A 163 -16.14 -10.15 -22.77
CA TYR A 163 -14.81 -9.59 -23.03
C TYR A 163 -13.69 -10.36 -22.35
N SER A 164 -13.94 -11.58 -21.90
CA SER A 164 -12.98 -12.36 -21.08
C SER A 164 -11.64 -12.61 -21.78
N THR A 165 -11.62 -12.72 -23.11
CA THR A 165 -10.38 -12.88 -23.90
C THR A 165 -9.46 -11.66 -23.83
N ARG A 166 -10.00 -10.51 -23.39
CA ARG A 166 -9.29 -9.24 -23.25
C ARG A 166 -8.97 -8.88 -21.80
N TRP A 167 -9.34 -9.68 -20.82
CA TRP A 167 -9.01 -9.41 -19.42
C TRP A 167 -7.50 -9.45 -19.23
N SER A 168 -6.93 -8.34 -18.75
CA SER A 168 -5.54 -8.23 -18.29
C SER A 168 -5.46 -8.26 -16.77
N ASP A 169 -6.36 -7.54 -16.12
CA ASP A 169 -6.42 -7.45 -14.66
C ASP A 169 -7.88 -7.54 -14.21
N LEU A 170 -8.16 -8.38 -13.22
CA LEU A 170 -9.49 -8.60 -12.67
C LEU A 170 -9.48 -8.48 -11.16
N ASP A 171 -10.14 -7.45 -10.64
CA ASP A 171 -10.25 -7.16 -9.21
C ASP A 171 -11.73 -7.20 -8.78
N LEU A 172 -12.08 -8.19 -7.96
CA LEU A 172 -13.44 -8.44 -7.54
C LEU A 172 -13.57 -8.35 -6.02
N TYR A 173 -14.27 -7.32 -5.56
CA TYR A 173 -14.76 -7.19 -4.20
C TYR A 173 -16.28 -7.34 -4.20
N ILE A 174 -16.75 -8.58 -4.22
CA ILE A 174 -18.16 -8.93 -4.40
C ILE A 174 -18.58 -9.99 -3.37
N PRO A 175 -19.88 -10.14 -3.06
CA PRO A 175 -20.35 -11.23 -2.23
C PRO A 175 -20.01 -12.59 -2.86
N ASP A 176 -19.63 -13.55 -2.02
CA ASP A 176 -19.06 -14.84 -2.41
C ASP A 176 -19.93 -15.63 -3.40
N SER A 177 -21.26 -15.58 -3.26
CA SER A 177 -22.20 -16.25 -4.17
C SER A 177 -22.15 -15.80 -5.62
N TYR A 178 -21.52 -14.64 -5.91
CA TYR A 178 -21.45 -14.10 -7.27
C TYR A 178 -20.12 -14.41 -7.99
N TYR A 179 -19.11 -14.95 -7.32
CA TYR A 179 -17.86 -15.33 -8.01
C TYR A 179 -18.12 -16.33 -9.13
N GLN A 180 -19.01 -17.29 -8.92
CA GLN A 180 -19.43 -18.25 -9.96
C GLN A 180 -20.08 -17.62 -11.20
N CYS A 181 -20.52 -16.36 -11.14
CA CYS A 181 -21.07 -15.65 -12.29
C CYS A 181 -19.96 -15.12 -13.23
N PHE A 182 -18.74 -14.92 -12.71
CA PHE A 182 -17.60 -14.50 -13.51
C PHE A 182 -16.95 -15.72 -14.14
N ARG A 183 -17.36 -16.04 -15.36
CA ARG A 183 -16.85 -17.16 -16.14
C ARG A 183 -16.29 -16.60 -17.42
N ALA A 184 -15.01 -16.86 -17.69
CA ALA A 184 -14.46 -16.60 -19.00
C ALA A 184 -15.26 -17.36 -20.06
N THR A 185 -15.53 -16.75 -21.19
CA THR A 185 -16.12 -17.45 -22.34
C THR A 185 -15.20 -18.63 -22.69
N ASP A 186 -15.75 -19.84 -22.75
CA ASP A 186 -14.98 -21.06 -22.90
C ASP A 186 -13.92 -21.32 -21.81
N THR A 187 -14.11 -20.78 -20.60
CA THR A 187 -13.20 -20.84 -19.44
C THR A 187 -11.80 -20.23 -19.66
N HIS A 188 -11.58 -19.48 -20.76
CA HIS A 188 -10.26 -18.98 -21.14
C HIS A 188 -10.14 -17.45 -20.96
N ALA A 189 -9.09 -17.05 -20.24
CA ALA A 189 -8.62 -15.67 -20.14
C ALA A 189 -7.13 -15.60 -20.52
N PRO A 190 -6.80 -15.67 -21.81
CA PRO A 190 -5.44 -15.97 -22.29
C PRO A 190 -4.40 -14.91 -21.97
N ILE A 191 -4.82 -13.65 -21.76
CA ILE A 191 -3.91 -12.54 -21.49
C ILE A 191 -4.03 -12.02 -20.05
N LEU A 192 -4.80 -12.70 -19.17
CA LEU A 192 -4.98 -12.31 -17.79
C LEU A 192 -3.67 -12.48 -17.00
N LYS A 193 -3.19 -11.37 -16.46
CA LYS A 193 -1.92 -11.28 -15.72
C LYS A 193 -2.10 -11.13 -14.21
N SER A 194 -3.21 -10.52 -13.79
CA SER A 194 -3.44 -10.20 -12.40
C SER A 194 -4.88 -10.47 -11.97
N ILE A 195 -5.02 -11.12 -10.82
CA ILE A 195 -6.31 -11.30 -10.15
C ILE A 195 -6.25 -10.78 -8.71
N GLN A 196 -7.34 -10.14 -8.27
CA GLN A 196 -7.55 -9.76 -6.87
C GLN A 196 -8.98 -10.17 -6.47
N PHE A 197 -9.10 -11.09 -5.53
CA PHE A 197 -10.39 -11.60 -5.08
C PHE A 197 -10.53 -11.43 -3.57
N HIS A 198 -11.61 -10.79 -3.16
CA HIS A 198 -11.92 -10.47 -1.77
C HIS A 198 -13.23 -11.11 -1.36
N CYS A 199 -13.16 -12.26 -0.69
CA CYS A 199 -14.32 -12.93 -0.13
C CYS A 199 -14.60 -12.48 1.31
N SER A 200 -15.81 -12.75 1.82
CA SER A 200 -16.15 -12.43 3.20
C SER A 200 -15.66 -13.52 4.16
N VAL A 201 -15.26 -13.08 5.37
CA VAL A 201 -14.58 -13.96 6.38
C VAL A 201 -15.45 -15.17 6.86
N ASN A 202 -16.77 -15.15 6.61
CA ASN A 202 -17.72 -16.04 7.30
C ASN A 202 -18.35 -17.13 6.42
N VAL A 203 -17.89 -17.35 5.18
CA VAL A 203 -18.62 -18.24 4.28
C VAL A 203 -17.88 -19.57 4.06
N LYS A 204 -18.49 -20.66 4.54
CA LYS A 204 -18.14 -22.05 4.21
C LYS A 204 -18.81 -22.45 2.89
N MET A 205 -18.57 -21.74 1.79
CA MET A 205 -19.12 -22.12 0.49
C MET A 205 -18.01 -22.67 -0.40
N SER A 206 -18.24 -23.83 -0.98
CA SER A 206 -17.45 -24.30 -2.09
C SER A 206 -17.68 -23.40 -3.30
N LEU A 207 -16.64 -22.76 -3.81
CA LEU A 207 -16.71 -21.91 -4.99
C LEU A 207 -16.50 -22.79 -6.23
N ASN A 208 -17.54 -22.98 -7.03
CA ASN A 208 -17.35 -23.55 -8.35
C ASN A 208 -16.83 -22.47 -9.33
N PHE A 209 -15.55 -22.15 -9.22
CA PHE A 209 -14.87 -21.14 -10.02
C PHE A 209 -13.76 -21.75 -10.84
N GLN A 210 -13.87 -21.66 -12.17
CA GLN A 210 -12.87 -22.18 -13.09
C GLN A 210 -12.37 -21.06 -13.99
N LEU A 211 -11.04 -20.88 -14.01
CA LEU A 211 -10.40 -19.86 -14.80
C LEU A 211 -9.07 -20.37 -15.37
N PHE A 212 -9.05 -20.63 -16.68
CA PHE A 212 -7.82 -20.94 -17.37
C PHE A 212 -7.11 -19.65 -17.78
N CYS A 213 -6.00 -19.32 -17.10
CA CYS A 213 -5.24 -18.09 -17.26
C CYS A 213 -3.73 -18.39 -17.32
N PRO A 214 -3.24 -18.83 -18.48
CA PRO A 214 -1.85 -19.32 -18.61
C PRO A 214 -0.79 -18.23 -18.45
N ARG A 215 -1.18 -16.94 -18.44
CA ARG A 215 -0.28 -15.80 -18.24
C ARG A 215 -0.44 -15.13 -16.86
N LEU A 216 -1.07 -15.82 -15.91
CA LEU A 216 -1.26 -15.26 -14.57
C LEU A 216 0.08 -15.13 -13.85
N GLU A 217 0.46 -13.91 -13.57
CA GLU A 217 1.72 -13.54 -12.91
C GLU A 217 1.50 -13.08 -11.46
N ARG A 218 0.35 -12.47 -11.17
CA ARG A 218 0.04 -11.87 -9.86
C ARG A 218 -1.33 -12.30 -9.36
N ALA A 219 -1.41 -12.71 -8.10
CA ALA A 219 -2.67 -13.01 -7.43
C ALA A 219 -2.71 -12.41 -6.02
N SER A 220 -3.84 -11.80 -5.68
CA SER A 220 -4.16 -11.34 -4.33
C SER A 220 -5.50 -11.94 -3.91
N LEU A 221 -5.49 -12.78 -2.89
CA LEU A 221 -6.65 -13.51 -2.41
C LEU A 221 -6.91 -13.17 -0.95
N SER A 222 -8.12 -12.72 -0.65
CA SER A 222 -8.53 -12.43 0.72
C SER A 222 -9.72 -13.31 1.11
N CYS A 223 -9.58 -14.10 2.18
CA CYS A 223 -10.59 -15.06 2.66
C CYS A 223 -11.13 -16.00 1.57
N PHE A 224 -10.35 -16.27 0.53
CA PHE A 224 -10.79 -17.02 -0.64
C PHE A 224 -10.76 -18.52 -0.37
N PRO A 225 -11.90 -19.24 -0.46
CA PRO A 225 -11.94 -20.68 -0.24
C PRO A 225 -11.31 -21.41 -1.44
N MET A 226 -10.40 -22.33 -1.15
CA MET A 226 -9.74 -23.13 -2.20
C MET A 226 -10.61 -24.27 -2.71
N ASP A 227 -11.60 -24.70 -1.95
CA ASP A 227 -12.53 -25.73 -2.34
C ASP A 227 -13.35 -25.32 -3.57
N GLY A 228 -13.22 -26.08 -4.66
CA GLY A 228 -13.92 -25.81 -5.92
C GLY A 228 -13.34 -24.70 -6.79
N ALA A 229 -12.23 -24.08 -6.40
CA ALA A 229 -11.52 -23.13 -7.23
C ALA A 229 -10.45 -23.83 -8.09
N ASN A 230 -10.60 -23.77 -9.41
CA ASN A 230 -9.61 -24.26 -10.36
C ASN A 230 -9.00 -23.09 -11.14
N ILE A 231 -7.86 -22.61 -10.67
CA ILE A 231 -7.08 -21.51 -11.25
C ILE A 231 -5.72 -22.06 -11.65
N HIS A 232 -5.20 -21.60 -12.78
CA HIS A 232 -3.89 -22.00 -13.30
C HIS A 232 -2.78 -21.21 -12.60
N TRP A 233 -2.00 -21.87 -11.73
CA TRP A 233 -1.02 -21.23 -10.85
C TRP A 233 0.43 -21.30 -11.32
N ASP A 234 0.74 -22.08 -12.38
CA ASP A 234 2.11 -22.49 -12.72
C ASP A 234 3.05 -21.30 -13.06
N ASN A 235 2.52 -20.20 -13.57
CA ASN A 235 3.30 -19.04 -13.96
C ASN A 235 3.27 -17.91 -12.92
N LEU A 236 2.65 -18.14 -11.75
CA LEU A 236 2.52 -17.13 -10.72
C LEU A 236 3.87 -16.79 -10.12
N THR A 237 4.19 -15.49 -10.09
CA THR A 237 5.43 -14.94 -9.52
C THR A 237 5.18 -14.13 -8.25
N HIS A 238 4.01 -13.51 -8.11
CA HIS A 238 3.64 -12.68 -6.96
C HIS A 238 2.32 -13.15 -6.37
N LEU A 239 2.33 -13.49 -5.08
CA LEU A 239 1.16 -13.97 -4.36
C LEU A 239 0.95 -13.18 -3.06
N THR A 240 -0.25 -12.66 -2.88
CA THR A 240 -0.69 -12.07 -1.62
C THR A 240 -1.89 -12.86 -1.10
N LEU A 241 -1.78 -13.42 0.08
CA LEU A 241 -2.82 -14.17 0.77
C LEU A 241 -3.22 -13.43 2.05
N GLN A 242 -4.48 -13.03 2.16
CA GLN A 242 -4.98 -12.31 3.33
C GLN A 242 -6.08 -13.09 4.02
N PHE A 243 -5.94 -13.29 5.34
CA PHE A 243 -6.92 -14.00 6.17
C PHE A 243 -7.26 -15.40 5.65
N MET A 244 -6.28 -16.09 5.07
CA MET A 244 -6.39 -17.47 4.60
C MET A 244 -6.16 -18.46 5.75
N SER A 245 -6.61 -19.71 5.58
CA SER A 245 -6.14 -20.78 6.46
C SER A 245 -4.67 -21.13 6.15
N VAL A 246 -3.92 -21.59 7.15
CA VAL A 246 -2.55 -22.06 6.91
C VAL A 246 -2.54 -23.20 5.90
N LEU A 247 -3.49 -24.13 6.02
CA LEU A 247 -3.61 -25.28 5.11
C LEU A 247 -3.85 -24.84 3.66
N ASP A 248 -4.83 -23.95 3.42
CA ASP A 248 -5.12 -23.45 2.07
C ASP A 248 -3.92 -22.70 1.48
N SER A 249 -3.22 -21.91 2.32
CA SER A 249 -2.01 -21.21 1.90
C SER A 249 -0.92 -22.18 1.44
N LEU A 250 -0.66 -23.23 2.20
CA LEU A 250 0.33 -24.27 1.83
C LEU A 250 -0.08 -25.05 0.59
N LEU A 251 -1.38 -25.32 0.41
CA LEU A 251 -1.90 -26.00 -0.79
C LEU A 251 -1.72 -25.16 -2.06
N ILE A 252 -1.92 -23.83 -1.97
CA ILE A 252 -1.64 -22.91 -3.09
C ILE A 252 -0.14 -22.90 -3.40
N LEU A 253 0.70 -22.75 -2.37
CA LEU A 253 2.14 -22.69 -2.54
C LEU A 253 2.72 -23.94 -3.23
N ARG A 254 2.15 -25.12 -2.99
CA ARG A 254 2.53 -26.34 -3.72
C ARG A 254 2.27 -26.28 -5.22
N LYS A 255 1.30 -25.44 -5.64
CA LYS A 255 0.92 -25.28 -7.06
C LYS A 255 1.63 -24.09 -7.72
N THR A 256 2.54 -23.38 -7.03
CA THR A 256 3.19 -22.15 -7.52
C THR A 256 4.71 -22.29 -7.60
N PRO A 257 5.26 -23.12 -8.51
CA PRO A 257 6.69 -23.42 -8.54
C PRO A 257 7.58 -22.24 -8.92
N ARG A 258 7.02 -21.21 -9.58
CA ARG A 258 7.74 -20.00 -10.04
C ARG A 258 7.58 -18.80 -9.11
N LEU A 259 7.04 -18.99 -7.91
CA LEU A 259 6.75 -17.92 -6.99
C LEU A 259 8.04 -17.24 -6.50
N VAL A 260 8.13 -15.93 -6.70
CA VAL A 260 9.27 -15.08 -6.31
C VAL A 260 8.95 -14.26 -5.06
N PHE A 261 7.74 -13.73 -4.99
CA PHE A 261 7.26 -12.90 -3.89
C PHE A 261 6.01 -13.50 -3.27
N CYS A 262 6.01 -13.64 -1.94
CA CYS A 262 4.86 -14.12 -1.18
C CYS A 262 4.58 -13.21 0.02
N LYS A 263 3.34 -12.72 0.12
CA LYS A 263 2.86 -11.94 1.26
C LYS A 263 1.65 -12.64 1.86
N VAL A 264 1.70 -12.98 3.16
CA VAL A 264 0.70 -13.85 3.79
C VAL A 264 0.20 -13.28 5.12
N SER A 265 -1.11 -13.36 5.34
CA SER A 265 -1.73 -13.27 6.66
C SER A 265 -2.73 -14.40 6.86
N PHE A 266 -2.81 -14.93 8.09
CA PHE A 266 -3.64 -16.08 8.38
C PHE A 266 -4.93 -15.70 9.12
N SER A 267 -6.00 -16.49 8.90
CA SER A 267 -7.21 -16.46 9.70
C SER A 267 -7.01 -17.27 11.00
N ARG A 268 -7.99 -17.19 11.93
CA ARG A 268 -7.94 -17.92 13.21
C ARG A 268 -8.10 -19.44 13.12
N SER A 269 -8.06 -20.03 11.93
CA SER A 269 -8.24 -21.48 11.73
C SER A 269 -6.94 -22.23 11.98
N ARG A 270 -6.96 -23.23 12.88
CA ARG A 270 -5.83 -24.13 13.14
C ARG A 270 -5.78 -25.24 12.13
N ILE A 271 -4.57 -25.73 11.82
CA ILE A 271 -4.39 -27.01 11.13
C ILE A 271 -4.89 -28.10 12.09
N ARG A 272 -5.92 -28.82 11.70
CA ARG A 272 -6.48 -29.95 12.50
C ARG A 272 -5.84 -31.30 12.15
N GLU A 273 -5.19 -31.38 10.99
CA GLU A 273 -4.55 -32.58 10.49
C GLU A 273 -3.09 -32.29 10.13
N PRO A 274 -2.17 -33.25 10.33
CA PRO A 274 -0.78 -33.05 9.94
C PRO A 274 -0.71 -32.83 8.43
N PHE A 275 -0.02 -31.78 8.02
CA PHE A 275 0.18 -31.45 6.63
C PHE A 275 1.20 -32.44 6.03
N ILE A 276 0.78 -33.22 5.03
CA ILE A 276 1.64 -34.21 4.39
C ILE A 276 2.41 -33.56 3.25
N GLY A 277 3.73 -33.43 3.42
CA GLY A 277 4.66 -32.93 2.40
C GLY A 277 4.84 -31.42 2.45
N GLU A 278 6.03 -31.01 2.86
CA GLU A 278 6.41 -29.60 2.91
C GLU A 278 6.56 -29.02 1.50
N PRO A 279 5.92 -27.89 1.13
CA PRO A 279 6.17 -27.23 -0.13
C PRO A 279 7.61 -26.69 -0.17
N VAL A 280 8.35 -27.08 -1.21
CA VAL A 280 9.69 -26.57 -1.47
C VAL A 280 9.60 -25.47 -2.54
N LEU A 281 9.80 -24.24 -2.17
CA LEU A 281 9.69 -23.05 -3.03
C LEU A 281 11.08 -22.62 -3.52
N THR A 282 11.55 -23.27 -4.57
CA THR A 282 12.89 -23.03 -5.12
C THR A 282 13.08 -21.66 -5.75
N SER A 283 12.01 -20.97 -6.12
CA SER A 283 12.07 -19.64 -6.76
C SER A 283 11.80 -18.48 -5.79
N LEU A 284 11.35 -18.77 -4.56
CA LEU A 284 10.94 -17.74 -3.60
C LEU A 284 12.14 -16.94 -3.10
N ARG A 285 12.10 -15.63 -3.33
CA ARG A 285 13.14 -14.70 -2.88
C ARG A 285 12.68 -13.78 -1.76
N SER A 286 11.40 -13.41 -1.74
CA SER A 286 10.85 -12.50 -0.72
C SER A 286 9.61 -13.09 -0.07
N LEU A 287 9.63 -13.18 1.26
CA LEU A 287 8.52 -13.64 2.09
C LEU A 287 8.14 -12.57 3.11
N GLN A 288 6.88 -12.13 3.09
CA GLN A 288 6.32 -11.18 4.04
C GLN A 288 5.16 -11.82 4.80
N LEU A 289 5.30 -11.98 6.10
CA LEU A 289 4.17 -12.33 6.96
C LEU A 289 3.50 -11.02 7.43
N LEU A 290 2.16 -10.92 7.47
CA LEU A 290 1.45 -9.69 7.84
C LEU A 290 0.95 -9.72 9.29
N ILE A 291 -0.05 -10.53 9.59
CA ILE A 291 -0.63 -10.69 10.94
C ILE A 291 -0.75 -12.17 11.18
N THR A 292 -0.18 -12.70 12.27
CA THR A 292 -0.16 -14.15 12.38
C THR A 292 -0.21 -14.66 13.80
N ASN A 293 -1.34 -15.17 14.19
CA ASN A 293 -1.43 -16.07 15.35
C ASN A 293 -0.98 -17.51 15.02
N TYR A 294 -0.69 -17.83 13.73
CA TYR A 294 -0.44 -19.19 13.22
C TYR A 294 0.76 -19.26 12.27
N GLY A 295 1.64 -18.28 12.30
CA GLY A 295 2.83 -18.22 11.47
C GLY A 295 3.82 -19.35 11.79
N GLU A 296 3.80 -19.88 13.01
CA GLU A 296 4.60 -21.02 13.43
C GLU A 296 4.26 -22.28 12.62
N ASP A 297 2.97 -22.61 12.53
CA ASP A 297 2.50 -23.76 11.78
C ASP A 297 2.86 -23.63 10.28
N PHE A 298 2.80 -22.40 9.75
CA PHE A 298 3.18 -22.12 8.38
C PHE A 298 4.68 -22.31 8.13
N LEU A 299 5.51 -21.66 8.97
CA LEU A 299 6.97 -21.74 8.84
C LEU A 299 7.49 -23.15 9.07
N ASN A 300 6.87 -23.93 9.97
CA ASN A 300 7.24 -25.32 10.22
C ASN A 300 7.00 -26.24 9.03
N ASN A 301 6.11 -25.86 8.12
CA ASN A 301 5.74 -26.63 6.93
C ASN A 301 6.24 -25.99 5.62
N LEU A 302 7.27 -25.14 5.65
CA LEU A 302 7.79 -24.45 4.47
C LEU A 302 9.30 -24.65 4.34
N ILE A 303 9.79 -24.82 3.09
CA ILE A 303 11.21 -24.79 2.72
C ILE A 303 11.41 -23.79 1.59
N ALA A 304 12.31 -22.81 1.76
CA ALA A 304 12.59 -21.76 0.78
C ALA A 304 14.11 -21.53 0.62
N PRO A 305 14.81 -22.36 -0.18
CA PRO A 305 16.27 -22.37 -0.23
C PRO A 305 16.90 -21.11 -0.85
N HIS A 306 16.15 -20.37 -1.66
CA HIS A 306 16.63 -19.12 -2.29
C HIS A 306 16.04 -17.85 -1.68
N LEU A 307 15.55 -17.93 -0.44
CA LEU A 307 14.99 -16.78 0.28
C LEU A 307 16.10 -15.75 0.58
N GLU A 308 15.92 -14.54 0.08
CA GLU A 308 16.83 -13.41 0.25
C GLU A 308 16.27 -12.36 1.20
N GLU A 309 14.94 -12.20 1.22
CA GLU A 309 14.23 -11.19 2.02
C GLU A 309 13.16 -11.81 2.88
N PHE A 310 13.16 -11.49 4.16
CA PHE A 310 12.17 -11.97 5.10
C PHE A 310 11.64 -10.82 5.97
N SER A 311 10.32 -10.64 6.00
CA SER A 311 9.67 -9.59 6.79
C SER A 311 8.61 -10.17 7.72
N LEU A 312 8.66 -9.76 8.99
CA LEU A 312 7.76 -10.17 10.06
C LEU A 312 6.92 -9.00 10.56
N PRO A 313 5.63 -9.18 10.81
CA PRO A 313 4.74 -8.12 11.23
C PRO A 313 4.69 -7.91 12.74
N ASN A 314 4.03 -6.80 13.09
CA ASN A 314 3.85 -6.22 14.40
C ASN A 314 3.15 -7.08 15.48
N TYR A 315 2.39 -8.12 15.10
CA TYR A 315 1.61 -8.93 16.07
C TYR A 315 2.18 -10.33 16.23
N PHE A 316 3.33 -10.55 15.65
CA PHE A 316 3.97 -11.83 15.75
C PHE A 316 4.89 -11.78 16.97
N ASN A 317 4.47 -12.45 18.02
CA ASN A 317 5.35 -12.94 19.05
C ASN A 317 5.56 -14.44 18.78
N PRO A 318 6.21 -14.80 17.64
CA PRO A 318 6.61 -16.19 17.47
C PRO A 318 7.64 -16.40 18.55
N SER A 319 7.62 -17.50 19.17
CA SER A 319 8.83 -17.95 19.81
C SER A 319 9.92 -17.83 18.75
N MET A 320 10.94 -17.00 18.98
CA MET A 320 12.12 -16.87 18.09
C MET A 320 12.69 -18.25 17.74
N GLU A 321 12.29 -19.24 18.47
CA GLU A 321 12.51 -20.67 18.35
C GLU A 321 12.05 -21.29 17.03
N VAL A 322 11.05 -20.72 16.35
CA VAL A 322 10.56 -21.29 15.05
C VAL A 322 11.31 -20.73 13.86
N ILE A 323 11.76 -19.47 13.92
CA ILE A 323 12.43 -18.81 12.79
C ILE A 323 13.80 -19.45 12.49
N ALA A 324 14.61 -19.67 13.51
CA ALA A 324 15.94 -20.25 13.34
C ALA A 324 15.87 -21.69 12.74
N PRO A 325 14.99 -22.61 13.18
CA PRO A 325 14.78 -23.89 12.53
C PRO A 325 14.29 -23.76 11.08
N PHE A 326 13.39 -22.84 10.79
CA PHE A 326 12.93 -22.60 9.40
C PHE A 326 14.10 -22.19 8.50
N LEU A 327 14.91 -21.20 8.90
CA LEU A 327 16.07 -20.76 8.12
C LEU A 327 17.11 -21.88 7.95
N ARG A 328 17.32 -22.69 8.98
CA ARG A 328 18.23 -23.85 8.92
C ARG A 328 17.74 -24.94 7.96
N ARG A 329 16.44 -25.29 8.00
CA ARG A 329 15.85 -26.25 7.04
C ARG A 329 15.91 -25.71 5.60
N SER A 330 15.64 -24.41 5.43
CA SER A 330 15.72 -23.76 4.13
C SER A 330 17.15 -23.62 3.59
N ALA A 331 18.16 -23.64 4.46
CA ALA A 331 19.57 -23.42 4.12
C ALA A 331 19.78 -22.18 3.26
N CYS A 332 18.97 -21.13 3.48
CA CYS A 332 18.96 -19.92 2.66
C CYS A 332 20.00 -18.90 3.11
N ALA A 333 20.49 -18.08 2.16
CA ALA A 333 21.41 -16.97 2.42
C ALA A 333 20.62 -15.66 2.53
N LEU A 334 19.97 -15.43 3.68
CA LEU A 334 19.13 -14.26 3.91
C LEU A 334 19.96 -12.97 3.87
N ARG A 335 19.55 -12.02 3.01
CA ARG A 335 20.22 -10.74 2.80
C ARG A 335 19.50 -9.57 3.49
N SER A 336 18.20 -9.64 3.57
CA SER A 336 17.37 -8.58 4.18
C SER A 336 16.42 -9.18 5.20
N PHE A 337 16.44 -8.64 6.40
CA PHE A 337 15.51 -9.01 7.47
C PHE A 337 14.82 -7.76 8.00
N SER A 338 13.50 -7.75 7.96
CA SER A 338 12.67 -6.67 8.49
C SER A 338 11.74 -7.21 9.57
N VAL A 339 11.71 -6.55 10.71
CA VAL A 339 10.85 -6.95 11.82
C VAL A 339 10.12 -5.74 12.40
N ILE A 340 8.84 -5.93 12.67
CA ILE A 340 7.99 -4.92 13.29
C ILE A 340 7.57 -5.45 14.68
N PHE A 341 7.87 -4.69 15.72
CA PHE A 341 7.47 -5.01 17.09
C PHE A 341 6.43 -4.01 17.59
N SER A 342 5.42 -4.45 18.32
CA SER A 342 4.52 -3.57 19.07
C SER A 342 5.21 -2.92 20.26
N ASN A 343 6.16 -3.64 20.86
CA ASN A 343 7.16 -3.17 21.81
C ASN A 343 8.47 -3.87 21.44
N PHE A 344 9.62 -3.22 21.61
CA PHE A 344 10.89 -3.88 21.35
C PHE A 344 10.98 -5.16 22.20
N PRO A 345 11.53 -6.28 21.68
CA PRO A 345 11.25 -7.60 22.23
C PRO A 345 11.63 -7.69 23.71
N PRO A 346 10.76 -8.24 24.55
CA PRO A 346 11.06 -8.54 25.95
C PRO A 346 12.21 -9.55 26.08
N TYR A 347 12.58 -10.23 24.97
CA TYR A 347 13.62 -11.26 24.89
C TYR A 347 14.76 -10.83 23.96
N PHE A 348 15.43 -9.73 24.29
CA PHE A 348 16.55 -9.19 23.50
C PHE A 348 17.63 -10.23 23.20
N GLU A 349 18.00 -11.06 24.18
CA GLU A 349 18.98 -12.13 24.03
C GLU A 349 18.57 -13.14 22.95
N SER A 350 17.31 -13.58 22.93
CA SER A 350 16.80 -14.51 21.94
C SER A 350 16.81 -13.89 20.54
N PHE A 351 16.54 -12.58 20.42
CA PHE A 351 16.64 -11.85 19.15
C PHE A 351 18.08 -11.77 18.66
N VAL A 352 19.02 -11.51 19.54
CA VAL A 352 20.44 -11.50 19.21
C VAL A 352 20.92 -12.89 18.74
N ILE A 353 20.49 -13.96 19.41
CA ILE A 353 20.79 -15.34 19.00
C ILE A 353 20.21 -15.64 17.62
N LEU A 354 18.98 -15.20 17.35
CA LEU A 354 18.38 -15.34 16.02
C LEU A 354 19.20 -14.62 14.96
N LEU A 355 19.63 -13.37 15.19
CA LEU A 355 20.44 -12.61 14.25
C LEU A 355 21.81 -13.28 14.00
N GLN A 356 22.41 -13.94 14.98
CA GLN A 356 23.64 -14.73 14.79
C GLN A 356 23.47 -15.89 13.81
N SER A 357 22.23 -16.40 13.64
CA SER A 357 21.94 -17.44 12.64
C SER A 357 21.85 -16.92 11.20
N MET A 358 22.04 -15.61 10.98
CA MET A 358 21.91 -14.93 9.68
C MET A 358 23.22 -14.26 9.22
N PRO A 359 24.33 -15.00 9.04
CA PRO A 359 25.64 -14.39 8.75
C PRO A 359 25.72 -13.65 7.41
N SER A 360 24.82 -13.95 6.47
CA SER A 360 24.74 -13.34 5.16
C SER A 360 23.96 -12.00 5.12
N LEU A 361 23.45 -11.54 6.28
CA LEU A 361 22.55 -10.39 6.36
C LEU A 361 23.27 -9.10 5.98
N ASN A 362 22.71 -8.40 4.98
CA ASN A 362 23.20 -7.10 4.49
C ASN A 362 22.36 -5.93 5.02
N THR A 363 21.05 -6.15 5.21
CA THR A 363 20.09 -5.14 5.65
C THR A 363 19.27 -5.65 6.83
N LEU A 364 19.27 -4.89 7.91
CA LEU A 364 18.41 -5.13 9.07
C LEU A 364 17.54 -3.90 9.30
N SER A 365 16.23 -4.08 9.21
CA SER A 365 15.22 -3.04 9.48
C SER A 365 14.35 -3.43 10.67
N ILE A 366 14.32 -2.58 11.68
CA ILE A 366 13.55 -2.78 12.91
C ILE A 366 12.58 -1.62 13.05
N ILE A 367 11.30 -1.94 13.14
CA ILE A 367 10.22 -0.96 13.33
C ILE A 367 9.55 -1.25 14.68
N SER A 368 9.60 -0.28 15.58
CA SER A 368 8.90 -0.34 16.86
C SER A 368 7.67 0.56 16.84
N THR A 369 6.48 -0.05 16.84
CA THR A 369 5.21 0.68 16.88
C THR A 369 4.67 0.68 18.31
N THR A 370 4.81 1.78 19.01
CA THR A 370 4.12 1.94 20.30
C THR A 370 2.64 2.22 20.04
N GLN A 371 1.79 1.21 20.18
CA GLN A 371 0.37 1.47 20.33
C GLN A 371 0.15 2.09 21.72
N THR A 372 -0.46 3.28 21.74
CA THR A 372 -0.89 3.99 22.96
C THR A 372 -2.15 3.32 23.54
N THR A 373 -2.10 2.04 23.81
CA THR A 373 -3.08 1.41 24.70
C THR A 373 -2.49 1.42 26.10
N ASN A 374 -3.27 1.96 27.04
CA ASN A 374 -3.00 2.20 28.45
C ASN A 374 -2.50 0.98 29.28
N CYS A 375 -1.60 0.20 28.74
CA CYS A 375 -0.94 -0.86 29.48
C CYS A 375 0.38 -0.33 30.00
N PHE A 376 0.43 -0.07 31.28
CA PHE A 376 1.65 0.08 32.09
C PHE A 376 2.45 -1.23 32.01
N LEU A 377 3.15 -1.44 30.90
CA LEU A 377 4.13 -2.50 30.80
C LEU A 377 5.48 -1.90 31.22
N GLU A 378 5.86 -2.21 32.44
CA GLU A 378 7.13 -1.83 33.09
C GLU A 378 8.38 -2.41 32.38
N ASP A 379 8.22 -3.22 31.33
CA ASP A 379 9.30 -3.97 30.68
C ASP A 379 9.84 -3.36 29.39
N TYR A 380 9.51 -2.09 29.05
CA TYR A 380 10.11 -1.42 27.90
C TYR A 380 11.49 -0.85 28.28
N ASP A 381 12.56 -1.55 27.89
CA ASP A 381 13.91 -1.03 28.00
C ASP A 381 14.35 -0.39 26.68
N PRO A 382 14.35 0.95 26.56
CA PRO A 382 14.84 1.67 25.38
C PRO A 382 16.33 1.42 25.10
N GLN A 383 17.03 0.86 26.06
CA GLN A 383 18.46 0.57 26.00
C GLN A 383 18.77 -0.54 24.99
N ASN A 384 17.83 -1.46 24.73
CA ASN A 384 18.04 -2.62 23.86
C ASN A 384 18.40 -2.24 22.40
N VAL A 385 17.88 -1.12 21.88
CA VAL A 385 18.21 -0.65 20.52
C VAL A 385 19.66 -0.17 20.47
N LEU A 386 20.07 0.64 21.43
CA LEU A 386 21.44 1.15 21.49
C LEU A 386 22.44 0.02 21.76
N GLN A 387 22.06 -0.98 22.58
CA GLN A 387 22.85 -2.19 22.76
C GLN A 387 23.04 -2.97 21.47
N LEU A 388 21.97 -3.10 20.66
CA LEU A 388 22.07 -3.75 19.35
C LEU A 388 23.03 -3.00 18.44
N VAL A 389 22.88 -1.68 18.35
CA VAL A 389 23.79 -0.81 17.56
C VAL A 389 25.23 -0.97 18.06
N ALA A 390 25.47 -0.87 19.38
CA ALA A 390 26.78 -1.04 19.98
C ALA A 390 27.34 -2.45 19.69
N LYS A 391 26.53 -3.51 19.79
CA LYS A 391 26.97 -4.89 19.51
C LYS A 391 27.31 -5.10 18.03
N VAL A 392 26.54 -4.55 17.11
CA VAL A 392 26.85 -4.56 15.67
C VAL A 392 28.20 -3.88 15.40
N LEU A 393 28.45 -2.73 16.03
CA LEU A 393 29.64 -1.93 15.79
C LEU A 393 30.87 -2.46 16.54
N SER A 394 30.73 -3.05 17.72
CA SER A 394 31.84 -3.59 18.51
C SER A 394 32.34 -4.95 18.00
N SER A 395 31.49 -5.76 17.43
CA SER A 395 31.84 -7.11 16.99
C SER A 395 32.76 -7.16 15.78
N GLN A 396 32.91 -6.03 15.08
CA GLN A 396 33.79 -5.90 13.91
C GLN A 396 35.27 -5.68 14.25
N SER A 397 35.59 -5.60 15.55
CA SER A 397 36.94 -5.25 16.01
C SER A 397 37.87 -6.41 16.38
N THR A 398 37.41 -7.67 16.35
CA THR A 398 38.23 -8.82 16.72
C THR A 398 38.48 -9.76 15.56
N SER A 399 39.73 -9.81 15.14
CA SER A 399 40.24 -10.55 13.97
C SER A 399 40.23 -12.08 14.07
N LEU A 400 39.62 -12.69 15.11
CA LEU A 400 39.72 -14.14 15.37
C LEU A 400 38.41 -14.88 15.65
N GLN A 401 37.24 -14.19 15.66
CA GLN A 401 35.93 -14.84 15.74
C GLN A 401 35.00 -14.22 14.71
N GLN A 402 34.17 -15.03 14.06
CA GLN A 402 33.12 -14.52 13.17
C GLN A 402 32.32 -13.44 13.89
N GLY A 403 32.48 -12.18 13.47
CA GLY A 403 31.85 -11.04 14.08
C GLY A 403 30.32 -11.15 14.03
N PHE A 404 29.63 -10.45 14.91
CA PHE A 404 28.16 -10.39 14.90
C PHE A 404 27.70 -9.64 13.65
N LEU A 405 26.91 -10.26 12.76
CA LEU A 405 26.44 -9.74 11.47
C LEU A 405 27.59 -9.21 10.57
N PRO A 406 28.55 -10.06 10.16
CA PRO A 406 29.79 -9.62 9.52
C PRO A 406 29.59 -8.93 8.16
N ASN A 407 28.43 -9.13 7.51
CA ASN A 407 28.09 -8.58 6.19
C ASN A 407 27.09 -7.42 6.25
N LEU A 408 26.71 -6.94 7.44
CA LEU A 408 25.67 -5.92 7.58
C LEU A 408 26.13 -4.56 7.03
N LYS A 409 25.44 -4.07 6.00
CA LYS A 409 25.70 -2.78 5.35
C LYS A 409 24.71 -1.70 5.75
N ILE A 410 23.48 -2.07 6.05
CA ILE A 410 22.39 -1.15 6.34
C ILE A 410 21.70 -1.59 7.64
N LEU A 411 21.66 -0.68 8.61
CA LEU A 411 20.90 -0.83 9.85
C LEU A 411 19.89 0.31 9.94
N GLU A 412 18.61 -0.04 9.94
CA GLU A 412 17.51 0.90 10.07
C GLU A 412 16.70 0.61 11.33
N TYR A 413 16.41 1.66 12.09
CA TYR A 413 15.49 1.61 13.20
C TYR A 413 14.47 2.75 13.08
N THR A 414 13.19 2.41 13.24
CA THR A 414 12.08 3.36 13.31
C THR A 414 11.27 3.11 14.56
N GLY A 415 11.17 4.10 15.44
CA GLY A 415 10.39 3.94 16.66
C GLY A 415 10.64 5.03 17.70
N LYS A 416 9.99 4.92 18.86
CA LYS A 416 10.24 5.82 19.97
C LYS A 416 11.51 5.37 20.71
N LEU A 417 12.39 6.30 20.96
CA LEU A 417 13.51 6.13 21.87
C LEU A 417 13.33 7.16 22.99
N TYR A 418 13.07 6.67 24.19
CA TYR A 418 12.99 7.55 25.36
C TYR A 418 14.40 7.71 25.95
N LEU A 419 15.02 8.84 25.64
CA LEU A 419 16.29 9.22 26.21
C LEU A 419 16.00 10.04 27.47
N ASN A 420 16.22 9.46 28.67
CA ASN A 420 16.08 10.19 29.95
C ASN A 420 17.21 11.21 30.12
N PRO A 421 16.97 12.48 30.44
CA PRO A 421 18.03 13.52 30.46
C PRO A 421 19.05 13.42 31.63
N GLY A 422 18.93 12.45 32.51
CA GLY A 422 19.65 12.49 33.80
C GLY A 422 20.79 11.51 34.01
N ASN A 423 20.95 10.44 33.24
CA ASN A 423 21.87 9.35 33.61
C ASN A 423 22.58 8.65 32.43
N TYR A 424 23.10 9.43 31.46
CA TYR A 424 23.64 8.83 30.23
C TYR A 424 25.12 8.52 30.23
N ASP A 425 25.91 9.15 31.09
CA ASP A 425 27.36 8.96 31.08
C ASP A 425 27.81 7.59 31.55
N ASP A 426 26.96 6.87 32.34
CA ASP A 426 27.31 5.59 32.92
C ASP A 426 26.66 4.34 32.27
N LEU A 427 25.67 4.52 31.38
CA LEU A 427 24.79 3.41 31.02
C LEU A 427 25.23 2.56 29.83
N TYR A 428 26.05 3.07 28.89
CA TYR A 428 26.57 2.26 27.79
C TYR A 428 27.98 2.72 27.39
N PRO A 429 29.00 1.90 27.58
CA PRO A 429 30.25 2.06 26.90
C PRO A 429 29.98 1.71 25.41
N LEU A 430 29.60 2.72 24.62
CA LEU A 430 29.80 2.64 23.20
C LEU A 430 31.30 2.36 23.01
N PRO A 431 31.71 1.37 22.17
CA PRO A 431 33.11 1.05 22.03
C PRO A 431 33.89 2.32 21.70
N PRO A 432 35.01 2.57 22.40
CA PRO A 432 35.78 3.79 22.13
C PRO A 432 36.08 3.90 20.65
N ALA A 433 35.91 5.11 20.12
CA ALA A 433 35.96 5.42 18.68
C ALA A 433 37.21 4.87 17.98
N ASP A 434 38.32 4.77 18.68
CA ASP A 434 39.59 4.25 18.22
C ASP A 434 39.67 2.72 18.04
N LYS A 435 38.74 1.96 18.62
CA LYS A 435 38.70 0.49 18.53
C LYS A 435 37.68 -0.08 17.56
N ALA A 436 36.80 0.74 16.98
CA ALA A 436 35.85 0.28 15.96
C ALA A 436 36.59 0.09 14.62
N VAL A 437 36.93 -1.14 14.31
CA VAL A 437 37.55 -1.52 13.03
C VAL A 437 36.53 -1.42 11.91
N HIS A 438 37.02 -1.11 10.71
CA HIS A 438 36.26 -0.97 9.47
C HIS A 438 35.35 -2.18 9.18
N GLY A 439 34.12 -2.11 9.62
CA GLY A 439 33.09 -3.05 9.23
C GLY A 439 32.42 -2.67 7.92
N PRO A 440 31.61 -3.56 7.34
CA PRO A 440 30.89 -3.30 6.10
C PRO A 440 29.73 -2.29 6.23
N LEU A 441 29.42 -1.80 7.44
CA LEU A 441 28.32 -0.87 7.65
C LEU A 441 28.52 0.42 6.87
N ARG A 442 27.53 0.77 6.05
CA ARG A 442 27.53 1.96 5.19
C ARG A 442 26.46 2.97 5.56
N LEU A 443 25.33 2.47 6.09
CA LEU A 443 24.19 3.31 6.45
C LEU A 443 23.65 2.90 7.82
N LEU A 444 23.57 3.86 8.73
CA LEU A 444 22.84 3.80 9.98
C LEU A 444 21.70 4.81 9.92
N LYS A 445 20.45 4.34 9.88
CA LYS A 445 19.27 5.20 9.88
C LYS A 445 18.47 4.97 11.15
N LEU A 446 18.25 6.02 11.92
CA LEU A 446 17.47 6.02 13.14
C LEU A 446 16.35 7.05 12.99
N ASP A 447 15.09 6.61 12.94
CA ASP A 447 13.91 7.48 12.95
C ASP A 447 13.27 7.42 14.35
N LEU A 448 13.50 8.47 15.14
CA LEU A 448 13.21 8.53 16.56
C LEU A 448 12.01 9.44 16.83
N HIS A 449 10.80 8.89 16.86
CA HIS A 449 9.54 9.63 16.84
C HIS A 449 9.31 10.64 17.98
N SER A 450 10.04 10.54 19.09
CA SER A 450 9.81 11.39 20.30
C SER A 450 11.06 12.11 20.80
N THR A 451 12.20 11.93 20.17
CA THR A 451 13.47 12.52 20.61
C THR A 451 13.61 13.91 19.99
N THR A 452 13.84 14.91 20.81
CA THR A 452 14.07 16.28 20.36
C THR A 452 15.54 16.65 20.23
N ARG A 453 16.40 16.01 21.03
CA ARG A 453 17.85 16.25 21.03
C ARG A 453 18.61 15.00 21.45
N LEU A 454 19.82 14.84 20.92
CA LEU A 454 20.72 13.77 21.26
C LEU A 454 21.68 14.18 22.39
N PRO A 455 22.07 13.28 23.31
CA PRO A 455 23.13 13.51 24.30
C PRO A 455 24.48 13.75 23.64
N LYS A 456 25.40 14.51 24.30
CA LYS A 456 26.76 14.81 23.76
C LYS A 456 27.56 13.55 23.41
N ASN A 457 27.52 12.52 24.24
CA ASN A 457 28.23 11.25 23.98
C ASN A 457 27.74 10.55 22.70
N MET A 458 26.41 10.54 22.44
CA MET A 458 25.87 9.98 21.20
C MET A 458 26.26 10.81 19.97
N ILE A 459 26.27 12.13 20.10
CA ILE A 459 26.71 13.02 19.02
C ILE A 459 28.16 12.72 18.66
N SER A 460 29.06 12.68 19.65
CA SER A 460 30.48 12.37 19.44
C SER A 460 30.68 11.02 18.79
N TYR A 461 29.87 10.03 19.19
CA TYR A 461 29.93 8.69 18.63
C TYR A 461 29.44 8.66 17.16
N PHE A 462 28.29 9.26 16.86
CA PHE A 462 27.78 9.32 15.49
C PHE A 462 28.68 10.14 14.58
N SER A 463 29.27 11.23 15.07
CA SER A 463 30.25 12.01 14.31
C SER A 463 31.48 11.17 13.96
N SER A 464 31.96 10.34 14.90
CA SER A 464 33.10 9.45 14.61
C SER A 464 32.76 8.38 13.54
N LEU A 465 31.52 7.92 13.46
CA LEU A 465 31.07 7.02 12.38
C LEU A 465 31.05 7.72 11.04
N VAL A 466 30.58 8.97 10.99
CA VAL A 466 30.57 9.80 9.77
C VAL A 466 32.01 10.03 9.26
N GLU A 467 32.94 10.36 10.15
CA GLU A 467 34.37 10.52 9.79
C GLU A 467 34.99 9.24 9.20
N ARG A 468 34.43 8.08 9.54
CA ARG A 468 34.83 6.77 9.01
C ARG A 468 34.10 6.37 7.73
N GLY A 469 33.27 7.25 7.16
CA GLY A 469 32.56 7.02 5.92
C GLY A 469 31.23 6.28 6.05
N VAL A 470 30.67 6.15 7.26
CA VAL A 470 29.30 5.65 7.46
C VAL A 470 28.33 6.79 7.31
N THR A 471 27.33 6.64 6.47
CA THR A 471 26.21 7.60 6.42
C THR A 471 25.32 7.40 7.64
N VAL A 472 25.20 8.43 8.48
CA VAL A 472 24.38 8.40 9.70
C VAL A 472 23.23 9.39 9.56
N ASN A 473 22.00 8.89 9.52
CA ASN A 473 20.77 9.67 9.43
C ASN A 473 19.98 9.48 10.73
N VAL A 474 19.88 10.53 11.55
CA VAL A 474 19.08 10.49 12.78
C VAL A 474 17.93 11.48 12.65
N LEU A 475 16.74 10.96 12.42
CA LEU A 475 15.54 11.73 12.12
C LEU A 475 14.58 11.73 13.32
N SER A 476 13.82 12.80 13.48
CA SER A 476 12.62 12.84 14.31
C SER A 476 11.56 13.67 13.60
N LYS A 477 10.39 13.09 13.35
CA LYS A 477 9.31 13.72 12.56
C LYS A 477 9.79 14.27 11.21
N SER A 478 10.69 13.52 10.55
CA SER A 478 11.33 13.89 9.28
C SER A 478 12.37 15.01 9.36
N GLU A 479 12.72 15.52 10.53
CA GLU A 479 13.78 16.51 10.75
C GLU A 479 15.08 15.82 11.17
N ASP A 480 16.22 16.30 10.68
CA ASP A 480 17.55 15.80 11.09
C ASP A 480 17.88 16.34 12.49
N ILE A 481 17.84 15.45 13.50
CA ILE A 481 18.14 15.80 14.88
C ILE A 481 19.63 15.67 15.24
N LEU A 482 20.43 15.01 14.42
CA LEU A 482 21.88 14.95 14.64
C LEU A 482 22.49 16.32 14.42
N GLN A 483 22.24 16.93 13.26
CA GLN A 483 22.75 18.24 12.93
C GLN A 483 22.22 19.33 13.88
N SER A 484 20.92 19.32 14.16
CA SER A 484 20.32 20.30 15.09
C SER A 484 20.86 20.17 16.52
N SER A 485 21.21 18.95 16.96
CA SER A 485 21.83 18.73 18.27
C SER A 485 23.28 19.21 18.30
N ILE A 486 24.06 19.01 17.24
CA ILE A 486 25.42 19.53 17.09
C ILE A 486 25.42 21.06 17.20
N ASP A 487 24.53 21.72 16.46
CA ASP A 487 24.44 23.17 16.43
C ASP A 487 24.05 23.74 17.81
N TYR A 488 23.10 23.10 18.50
CA TYR A 488 22.69 23.49 19.85
C TYR A 488 23.87 23.47 20.85
N TYR A 489 24.69 22.42 20.84
CA TYR A 489 25.80 22.33 21.80
C TYR A 489 26.95 23.27 21.42
N ARG A 490 27.19 23.56 20.15
CA ARG A 490 28.13 24.61 19.72
C ARG A 490 27.72 25.97 20.26
N PHE A 491 26.48 26.38 20.05
CA PHE A 491 25.96 27.66 20.59
C PHE A 491 26.07 27.74 22.12
N LYS A 492 25.84 26.64 22.82
CA LYS A 492 25.93 26.61 24.29
C LYS A 492 27.37 26.69 24.77
N ASP A 493 28.31 26.05 24.11
CA ASP A 493 29.72 26.11 24.47
C ASP A 493 30.31 27.50 24.12
N ASP A 494 29.89 28.14 23.02
CA ASP A 494 30.26 29.51 22.66
C ASP A 494 29.68 30.53 23.63
N SER A 495 28.44 30.38 24.08
CA SER A 495 27.82 31.27 25.06
C SER A 495 28.47 31.18 26.45
N LEU A 496 29.00 30.03 26.85
CA LEU A 496 29.76 29.85 28.09
C LEU A 496 31.17 30.42 28.02
N SER A 497 31.72 30.59 26.81
CA SER A 497 33.04 31.22 26.62
C SER A 497 33.01 32.75 26.63
N HIS A 498 31.83 33.37 26.51
CA HIS A 498 31.65 34.83 26.51
C HIS A 498 31.24 35.44 27.88
N ASP A 499 30.98 34.63 28.91
CA ASP A 499 30.37 35.11 30.15
C ASP A 499 31.31 35.26 31.35
N TRP A 500 32.64 35.34 31.19
CA TRP A 500 33.57 35.55 32.30
C TRP A 500 34.74 36.45 31.97
N THR A 501 34.51 37.66 31.39
CA THR A 501 35.43 38.78 31.49
C THR A 501 34.68 40.11 31.43
N ASP A 502 33.84 40.37 32.42
CA ASP A 502 33.50 41.74 32.75
C ASP A 502 33.58 41.94 34.27
N ASN A 503 34.57 42.70 34.63
CA ASN A 503 34.85 43.26 35.93
C ASN A 503 33.59 43.81 36.61
N MET A 504 33.20 43.25 37.73
CA MET A 504 32.51 44.01 38.76
C MET A 504 33.55 44.61 39.71
N ASP A 505 33.92 45.84 39.38
CA ASP A 505 34.54 46.75 40.31
C ASP A 505 33.54 47.14 41.44
N CYS A 506 33.64 46.44 42.56
CA CYS A 506 32.83 46.73 43.75
C CYS A 506 33.52 47.77 44.65
N SER A 507 33.69 48.96 44.11
CA SER A 507 34.04 50.14 44.92
C SER A 507 33.16 51.30 44.51
N LEU A 508 32.04 51.48 45.24
CA LEU A 508 31.35 52.78 45.43
C LEU A 508 29.92 52.53 45.98
N PHE A 509 29.83 52.45 47.32
CA PHE A 509 28.72 53.09 48.04
C PHE A 509 29.22 53.43 49.45
N PRO A 510 28.94 54.68 49.90
CA PRO A 510 29.33 55.22 51.21
C PRO A 510 28.50 54.68 52.36
#